data_5bcca12a08b4837012508eb10276ef11
#
_entry.id   5bcca12a08b4837012508eb10276ef11
#
_cell.length_a   1.000
_cell.length_b   1.000
_cell.length_c   1.000
_cell.angle_alpha   90.00
_cell.angle_beta   90.00
_cell.angle_gamma   90.00
#
_symmetry.space_group_name_H-M   'P 1'
#
loop_
_entity.id
_entity.type
_entity.pdbx_description
1 polymer ?
#
loop_
_entity_poly.entity_id
_entity_poly.type
_entity_poly.pdbx_seq_one_letter_code
_entity_poly.pdbx_strand_id
1 'polypeptide(L)'
;MRKIILLGVVCTMSILASAQLLEIVSTKLLTTPSNEELKVAGFSPKGDYVLLTNDVNNGLMHYDLATGNVTTITEADGAGWAVKISPDGTNIVYREKYMTADKLMRHNIMEYNLAAKKKSIVAKEQRNLSKLVAANNSVTINEDLHMVLVTNGESTILTPNGENEAYNWASISPDGQKILYYVSGKGCYTCDLNGKDIHYVALHCRAPQWYDNNIIIGMHDEDNGKWLTASAIVAYSLHEKKQILVNKEAMAIYPYAADGKIAFSTAAGKVYVMNVR
;
A
#
# COMPACT_ATOMS: atom_id res chain seq x y z
N MET A 1 63.83 -40.59 -10.81
CA MET A 1 62.37 -40.57 -10.48
C MET A 1 61.99 -39.20 -9.93
N ARG A 2 61.41 -38.35 -10.75
CA ARG A 2 60.94 -37.01 -10.35
C ARG A 2 59.49 -37.13 -9.91
N LYS A 3 59.18 -36.81 -8.67
CA LYS A 3 57.83 -36.72 -8.13
C LYS A 3 57.23 -35.37 -8.53
N ILE A 4 56.16 -35.41 -9.34
CA ILE A 4 55.35 -34.24 -9.66
C ILE A 4 54.30 -34.12 -8.55
N ILE A 5 54.37 -33.01 -7.79
CA ILE A 5 53.36 -32.63 -6.82
C ILE A 5 52.33 -31.80 -7.55
N LEU A 6 51.14 -32.35 -7.75
CA LEU A 6 49.97 -31.61 -8.31
C LEU A 6 49.36 -30.80 -7.19
N LEU A 7 49.55 -29.48 -7.20
CA LEU A 7 48.85 -28.56 -6.28
C LEU A 7 47.43 -28.32 -6.85
N GLY A 8 46.45 -28.95 -6.26
CA GLY A 8 45.03 -28.69 -6.55
C GLY A 8 44.63 -27.31 -5.98
N VAL A 9 44.39 -26.34 -6.84
CA VAL A 9 43.76 -25.07 -6.45
C VAL A 9 42.26 -25.35 -6.25
N VAL A 10 41.84 -25.45 -5.02
CA VAL A 10 40.39 -25.46 -4.65
C VAL A 10 39.91 -24.01 -4.75
N CYS A 11 39.27 -23.66 -5.85
CA CYS A 11 38.57 -22.41 -6.02
C CYS A 11 37.24 -22.51 -5.21
N THR A 12 37.23 -22.04 -3.98
CA THR A 12 35.98 -21.84 -3.23
C THR A 12 35.24 -20.68 -3.85
N MET A 13 34.30 -20.95 -4.73
CA MET A 13 33.27 -19.98 -5.11
C MET A 13 32.43 -19.69 -3.87
N SER A 14 32.70 -18.60 -3.18
CA SER A 14 31.79 -18.00 -2.22
C SER A 14 30.57 -17.52 -3.00
N ILE A 15 29.53 -18.33 -3.01
CA ILE A 15 28.19 -17.90 -3.41
C ILE A 15 27.81 -16.86 -2.35
N LEU A 16 27.92 -15.57 -2.69
CA LEU A 16 27.28 -14.50 -1.95
C LEU A 16 25.77 -14.75 -2.07
N ALA A 17 25.22 -15.53 -1.14
CA ALA A 17 23.77 -15.57 -0.93
C ALA A 17 23.35 -14.14 -0.60
N SER A 18 22.76 -13.44 -1.55
CA SER A 18 22.03 -12.20 -1.29
C SER A 18 21.03 -12.54 -0.20
N ALA A 19 21.21 -11.98 1.00
CA ALA A 19 20.33 -12.27 2.12
C ALA A 19 18.90 -11.91 1.68
N GLN A 20 18.06 -12.92 1.58
CA GLN A 20 16.65 -12.80 1.26
C GLN A 20 16.00 -11.93 2.35
N LEU A 21 15.25 -10.89 1.98
CA LEU A 21 14.56 -10.02 2.93
C LEU A 21 13.30 -10.70 3.47
N LEU A 22 12.56 -11.37 2.59
CA LEU A 22 11.31 -12.06 2.88
C LEU A 22 11.28 -13.40 2.16
N GLU A 23 10.91 -14.47 2.85
CA GLU A 23 10.66 -15.78 2.26
C GLU A 23 9.19 -15.89 1.85
N ILE A 24 8.93 -16.21 0.58
CA ILE A 24 7.59 -16.45 0.07
C ILE A 24 7.19 -17.87 0.45
N VAL A 25 6.21 -18.01 1.34
CA VAL A 25 5.71 -19.31 1.80
C VAL A 25 4.63 -19.84 0.85
N SER A 26 3.71 -18.99 0.43
CA SER A 26 2.64 -19.36 -0.51
C SER A 26 2.03 -18.12 -1.15
N THR A 27 1.39 -18.31 -2.32
CA THR A 27 0.60 -17.27 -3.00
C THR A 27 -0.75 -17.86 -3.40
N LYS A 28 -1.84 -17.18 -3.02
CA LYS A 28 -3.22 -17.60 -3.30
C LYS A 28 -3.93 -16.54 -4.14
N LEU A 29 -4.55 -16.96 -5.23
CA LEU A 29 -5.53 -16.15 -5.98
C LEU A 29 -6.83 -16.07 -5.16
N LEU A 30 -7.35 -14.86 -4.97
CA LEU A 30 -8.69 -14.67 -4.39
C LEU A 30 -9.74 -14.85 -5.50
N THR A 31 -10.76 -15.62 -5.19
CA THR A 31 -11.89 -15.88 -6.10
C THR A 31 -13.16 -15.31 -5.50
N THR A 32 -13.93 -14.59 -6.29
CA THR A 32 -15.24 -14.04 -5.90
C THR A 32 -16.34 -14.72 -6.69
N PRO A 33 -17.57 -14.78 -6.18
CA PRO A 33 -18.68 -15.44 -6.88
C PRO A 33 -19.01 -14.82 -8.25
N SER A 34 -18.82 -13.52 -8.41
CA SER A 34 -19.10 -12.79 -9.67
C SER A 34 -18.03 -12.94 -10.74
N ASN A 35 -16.84 -13.42 -10.37
CA ASN A 35 -15.68 -13.50 -11.28
C ASN A 35 -15.32 -12.17 -11.98
N GLU A 36 -15.64 -11.05 -11.33
CA GLU A 36 -15.36 -9.69 -11.81
C GLU A 36 -13.89 -9.32 -11.68
N GLU A 37 -13.46 -8.36 -12.49
CA GLU A 37 -12.15 -7.73 -12.36
C GLU A 37 -12.13 -6.82 -11.12
N LEU A 38 -11.28 -7.17 -10.16
CA LEU A 38 -11.19 -6.49 -8.89
C LEU A 38 -9.76 -6.06 -8.58
N LYS A 39 -9.64 -5.09 -7.68
CA LYS A 39 -8.37 -4.69 -7.10
C LYS A 39 -8.46 -4.51 -5.59
N VAL A 40 -7.31 -4.57 -4.94
CA VAL A 40 -7.20 -4.30 -3.51
C VAL A 40 -7.47 -2.82 -3.25
N ALA A 41 -8.41 -2.52 -2.37
CA ALA A 41 -8.71 -1.19 -1.84
C ALA A 41 -8.11 -0.96 -0.46
N GLY A 42 -7.81 -2.03 0.27
CA GLY A 42 -7.21 -2.01 1.59
C GLY A 42 -6.95 -3.41 2.11
N PHE A 43 -6.08 -3.51 3.13
CA PHE A 43 -5.76 -4.77 3.77
C PHE A 43 -5.82 -4.59 5.28
N SER A 44 -6.46 -5.51 5.96
CA SER A 44 -6.57 -5.50 7.43
C SER A 44 -5.20 -5.47 8.10
N PRO A 45 -4.98 -4.63 9.11
CA PRO A 45 -3.73 -4.65 9.88
C PRO A 45 -3.40 -6.01 10.52
N LYS A 46 -4.41 -6.86 10.74
CA LYS A 46 -4.26 -8.24 11.24
C LYS A 46 -4.07 -9.28 10.13
N GLY A 47 -4.11 -8.87 8.86
CA GLY A 47 -4.00 -9.79 7.73
C GLY A 47 -5.12 -10.84 7.65
N ASP A 48 -6.31 -10.57 8.19
CA ASP A 48 -7.46 -11.49 8.24
C ASP A 48 -8.49 -11.23 7.14
N TYR A 49 -8.54 -10.03 6.56
CA TYR A 49 -9.40 -9.71 5.42
C TYR A 49 -8.76 -8.74 4.42
N VAL A 50 -9.27 -8.75 3.20
CA VAL A 50 -8.94 -7.81 2.13
C VAL A 50 -10.18 -7.01 1.78
N LEU A 51 -10.03 -5.70 1.57
CA LEU A 51 -11.06 -4.86 0.95
C LEU A 51 -10.83 -4.85 -0.55
N LEU A 52 -11.90 -5.12 -1.30
CA LEU A 52 -11.90 -5.19 -2.75
C LEU A 52 -12.78 -4.10 -3.35
N THR A 53 -12.40 -3.62 -4.53
CA THR A 53 -13.16 -2.65 -5.33
C THR A 53 -12.97 -2.96 -6.80
N ASN A 54 -13.82 -2.37 -7.68
CA ASN A 54 -13.62 -2.50 -9.12
C ASN A 54 -12.49 -1.60 -9.66
N ASP A 55 -12.22 -1.66 -10.95
CA ASP A 55 -11.15 -0.93 -11.66
C ASP A 55 -11.26 0.59 -11.54
N VAL A 56 -12.49 1.14 -11.44
CA VAL A 56 -12.78 2.58 -11.31
C VAL A 56 -12.99 3.04 -9.87
N ASN A 57 -12.71 2.18 -8.88
CA ASN A 57 -12.88 2.39 -7.43
C ASN A 57 -14.35 2.57 -6.98
N ASN A 58 -15.31 2.06 -7.71
CA ASN A 58 -16.71 2.06 -7.30
C ASN A 58 -17.02 0.75 -6.56
N GLY A 59 -17.85 0.87 -5.53
CA GLY A 59 -18.11 -0.23 -4.63
C GLY A 59 -16.97 -0.54 -3.66
N LEU A 60 -17.30 -1.18 -2.57
CA LEU A 60 -16.38 -1.69 -1.57
C LEU A 60 -16.91 -3.01 -1.00
N MET A 61 -16.08 -4.04 -1.06
CA MET A 61 -16.38 -5.39 -0.58
C MET A 61 -15.35 -5.81 0.47
N HIS A 62 -15.80 -6.56 1.46
CA HIS A 62 -14.98 -7.24 2.45
C HIS A 62 -14.84 -8.71 2.03
N TYR A 63 -13.59 -9.18 1.89
CA TYR A 63 -13.23 -10.56 1.62
C TYR A 63 -12.56 -11.16 2.86
N ASP A 64 -13.19 -12.10 3.51
CA ASP A 64 -12.65 -12.83 4.66
C ASP A 64 -11.65 -13.90 4.17
N LEU A 65 -10.40 -13.82 4.62
CA LEU A 65 -9.33 -14.70 4.13
C LEU A 65 -9.42 -16.13 4.70
N ALA A 66 -10.03 -16.32 5.85
CA ALA A 66 -10.18 -17.63 6.46
C ALA A 66 -11.29 -18.44 5.80
N THR A 67 -12.41 -17.80 5.50
CA THR A 67 -13.62 -18.47 4.96
C THR A 67 -13.76 -18.33 3.44
N GLY A 68 -13.15 -17.30 2.84
CA GLY A 68 -13.37 -16.91 1.45
C GLY A 68 -14.70 -16.20 1.20
N ASN A 69 -15.44 -15.85 2.25
CA ASN A 69 -16.71 -15.16 2.11
C ASN A 69 -16.54 -13.71 1.69
N VAL A 70 -17.39 -13.26 0.76
CA VAL A 70 -17.45 -11.88 0.29
C VAL A 70 -18.73 -11.22 0.80
N THR A 71 -18.59 -10.01 1.36
CA THR A 71 -19.72 -9.19 1.82
C THR A 71 -19.60 -7.79 1.21
N THR A 72 -20.62 -7.33 0.51
CA THR A 72 -20.68 -5.96 0.00
C THR A 72 -20.92 -4.97 1.14
N ILE A 73 -19.98 -4.03 1.31
CA ILE A 73 -20.14 -2.91 2.25
C ILE A 73 -20.98 -1.81 1.60
N THR A 74 -20.67 -1.43 0.37
CA THR A 74 -21.40 -0.41 -0.40
C THR A 74 -21.14 -0.58 -1.88
N GLU A 75 -22.05 -0.09 -2.73
CA GLU A 75 -21.88 0.01 -4.18
C GLU A 75 -21.60 1.45 -4.64
N ALA A 76 -21.44 2.38 -3.69
CA ALA A 76 -21.30 3.80 -3.97
C ALA A 76 -20.05 4.14 -4.79
N ASP A 77 -20.17 5.19 -5.61
CA ASP A 77 -19.09 5.72 -6.41
C ASP A 77 -17.90 6.17 -5.56
N GLY A 78 -16.70 5.79 -5.98
CA GLY A 78 -15.44 6.18 -5.38
C GLY A 78 -15.17 5.57 -3.99
N ALA A 79 -15.97 4.62 -3.53
CA ALA A 79 -15.86 4.02 -2.19
C ALA A 79 -14.54 3.25 -1.99
N GLY A 80 -13.98 2.68 -3.05
CA GLY A 80 -12.70 1.97 -3.01
C GLY A 80 -11.45 2.85 -3.04
N TRP A 81 -11.61 4.17 -3.16
CA TRP A 81 -10.45 5.08 -3.24
C TRP A 81 -10.04 5.61 -1.87
N ALA A 82 -8.76 5.45 -1.52
CA ALA A 82 -8.13 5.96 -0.30
C ALA A 82 -8.79 5.45 1.00
N VAL A 83 -9.35 4.25 0.98
CA VAL A 83 -9.95 3.61 2.15
C VAL A 83 -8.98 3.60 3.32
N LYS A 84 -9.47 3.86 4.52
CA LYS A 84 -8.73 3.77 5.78
C LYS A 84 -9.33 2.69 6.66
N ILE A 85 -8.46 1.94 7.31
CA ILE A 85 -8.86 0.90 8.27
C ILE A 85 -8.31 1.30 9.63
N SER A 86 -9.11 1.18 10.69
CA SER A 86 -8.65 1.44 12.05
C SER A 86 -7.51 0.48 12.44
N PRO A 87 -6.60 0.87 13.34
CA PRO A 87 -5.47 0.03 13.75
C PRO A 87 -5.86 -1.34 14.30
N ASP A 88 -7.03 -1.45 14.91
CA ASP A 88 -7.60 -2.72 15.40
C ASP A 88 -8.33 -3.54 14.32
N GLY A 89 -8.45 -3.00 13.09
CA GLY A 89 -9.10 -3.64 11.96
C GLY A 89 -10.63 -3.65 12.01
N THR A 90 -11.27 -2.99 13.00
CA THR A 90 -12.73 -3.10 13.21
C THR A 90 -13.57 -2.09 12.44
N ASN A 91 -13.01 -0.91 12.16
CA ASN A 91 -13.70 0.16 11.46
C ASN A 91 -13.05 0.45 10.11
N ILE A 92 -13.87 0.61 9.09
CA ILE A 92 -13.49 0.95 7.73
C ILE A 92 -14.07 2.32 7.43
N VAL A 93 -13.19 3.31 7.15
CA VAL A 93 -13.58 4.67 6.78
C VAL A 93 -13.36 4.84 5.29
N TYR A 94 -14.40 5.24 4.58
CA TYR A 94 -14.43 5.37 3.14
C TYR A 94 -15.27 6.58 2.72
N ARG A 95 -15.21 6.94 1.44
CA ARG A 95 -16.02 8.01 0.88
C ARG A 95 -17.12 7.47 0.00
N GLU A 96 -18.21 8.22 -0.11
CA GLU A 96 -19.20 8.08 -1.17
C GLU A 96 -19.20 9.37 -1.99
N LYS A 97 -18.79 9.26 -3.25
CA LYS A 97 -18.65 10.38 -4.18
C LYS A 97 -19.97 10.63 -4.91
N TYR A 98 -20.39 11.88 -5.04
CA TYR A 98 -21.57 12.25 -5.79
C TYR A 98 -21.47 13.66 -6.39
N MET A 99 -22.29 13.92 -7.40
CA MET A 99 -22.47 15.24 -7.98
C MET A 99 -23.71 15.92 -7.40
N THR A 100 -23.54 17.18 -6.98
CA THR A 100 -24.67 18.04 -6.57
C THR A 100 -25.45 18.54 -7.79
N ALA A 101 -26.64 19.13 -7.58
CA ALA A 101 -27.46 19.69 -8.66
C ALA A 101 -26.76 20.81 -9.45
N ASP A 102 -25.88 21.57 -8.79
CA ASP A 102 -25.02 22.60 -9.38
C ASP A 102 -23.71 22.05 -9.99
N LYS A 103 -23.63 20.73 -10.20
CA LYS A 103 -22.53 20.00 -10.82
C LYS A 103 -21.20 20.11 -10.06
N LEU A 104 -21.24 20.26 -8.75
CA LEU A 104 -20.06 20.22 -7.90
C LEU A 104 -19.85 18.82 -7.34
N MET A 105 -18.59 18.34 -7.39
CA MET A 105 -18.22 17.08 -6.76
C MET A 105 -18.23 17.24 -5.24
N ARG A 106 -18.86 16.29 -4.54
CA ARG A 106 -18.87 16.18 -3.08
C ARG A 106 -18.64 14.76 -2.62
N HIS A 107 -18.26 14.63 -1.37
CA HIS A 107 -18.02 13.36 -0.71
C HIS A 107 -18.76 13.30 0.62
N ASN A 108 -19.47 12.22 0.88
CA ASN A 108 -19.82 11.83 2.23
C ASN A 108 -18.70 10.92 2.76
N ILE A 109 -18.19 11.20 3.94
CA ILE A 109 -17.26 10.32 4.65
C ILE A 109 -18.09 9.39 5.51
N MET A 110 -17.93 8.11 5.28
CA MET A 110 -18.68 7.03 5.89
C MET A 110 -17.76 6.18 6.75
N GLU A 111 -18.30 5.63 7.83
CA GLU A 111 -17.66 4.58 8.61
C GLU A 111 -18.52 3.33 8.56
N TYR A 112 -17.89 2.17 8.41
CA TYR A 112 -18.52 0.85 8.54
C TYR A 112 -17.84 0.07 9.65
N ASN A 113 -18.64 -0.29 10.68
CA ASN A 113 -18.16 -1.18 11.74
C ASN A 113 -18.45 -2.64 11.35
N LEU A 114 -17.38 -3.45 11.24
CA LEU A 114 -17.44 -4.83 10.79
C LEU A 114 -18.24 -5.74 11.76
N ALA A 115 -18.03 -5.58 13.07
CA ALA A 115 -18.70 -6.42 14.07
C ALA A 115 -20.20 -6.13 14.16
N ALA A 116 -20.56 -4.84 14.17
CA ALA A 116 -21.95 -4.41 14.22
C ALA A 116 -22.64 -4.47 12.84
N LYS A 117 -21.92 -4.64 11.75
CA LYS A 117 -22.39 -4.54 10.35
C LYS A 117 -23.19 -3.25 10.10
N LYS A 118 -22.73 -2.14 10.69
CA LYS A 118 -23.44 -0.87 10.71
C LYS A 118 -22.66 0.22 10.00
N LYS A 119 -23.35 0.97 9.13
CA LYS A 119 -22.84 2.20 8.52
C LYS A 119 -23.20 3.42 9.35
N SER A 120 -22.30 4.39 9.42
CA SER A 120 -22.55 5.72 9.97
C SER A 120 -21.91 6.80 9.11
N ILE A 121 -22.44 8.01 9.17
CA ILE A 121 -21.90 9.16 8.47
C ILE A 121 -20.95 9.89 9.42
N VAL A 122 -19.68 10.01 9.04
CA VAL A 122 -18.65 10.78 9.77
C VAL A 122 -18.74 12.25 9.40
N ALA A 123 -18.85 12.57 8.10
CA ALA A 123 -19.01 13.94 7.61
C ALA A 123 -19.74 13.96 6.28
N LYS A 124 -20.61 14.98 6.08
CA LYS A 124 -21.39 15.18 4.85
C LYS A 124 -20.77 16.27 3.99
N GLU A 125 -21.03 16.20 2.67
CA GLU A 125 -20.81 17.24 1.69
C GLU A 125 -19.37 17.81 1.65
N GLN A 126 -18.40 16.96 1.96
CA GLN A 126 -17.00 17.37 1.99
C GLN A 126 -16.48 17.66 0.57
N ARG A 127 -15.71 18.75 0.42
CA ARG A 127 -15.01 19.08 -0.84
C ARG A 127 -13.75 18.24 -1.02
N ASN A 128 -13.07 17.94 0.08
CA ASN A 128 -11.83 17.16 0.13
C ASN A 128 -11.95 15.95 1.07
N LEU A 129 -10.87 15.22 1.24
CA LEU A 129 -10.82 14.00 2.03
C LEU A 129 -10.12 14.17 3.40
N SER A 130 -10.00 15.40 3.92
CA SER A 130 -9.33 15.67 5.20
C SER A 130 -9.97 14.95 6.40
N LYS A 131 -11.26 14.61 6.31
CA LYS A 131 -11.99 13.83 7.32
C LYS A 131 -11.92 12.32 7.10
N LEU A 132 -11.20 11.85 6.08
CA LEU A 132 -11.03 10.42 5.79
C LEU A 132 -9.88 9.87 6.65
N VAL A 133 -10.11 9.72 7.92
CA VAL A 133 -9.15 9.24 8.93
C VAL A 133 -9.77 8.15 9.78
N ALA A 134 -8.99 7.14 10.12
CA ALA A 134 -9.42 5.99 10.94
C ALA A 134 -8.56 5.82 12.21
N ALA A 135 -7.67 6.77 12.51
CA ALA A 135 -6.80 6.75 13.68
C ALA A 135 -6.56 8.17 14.20
N ASN A 136 -6.16 8.29 15.48
CA ASN A 136 -5.84 9.58 16.11
C ASN A 136 -4.57 10.22 15.51
N ASN A 137 -3.62 9.38 15.08
CA ASN A 137 -2.43 9.81 14.35
C ASN A 137 -2.55 9.32 12.92
N SER A 138 -2.50 10.23 11.97
CA SER A 138 -2.60 9.90 10.55
C SER A 138 -1.81 10.89 9.71
N VAL A 139 -1.36 10.47 8.54
CA VAL A 139 -0.81 11.34 7.51
C VAL A 139 -1.67 11.24 6.26
N THR A 140 -1.97 12.38 5.66
CA THR A 140 -2.75 12.50 4.42
C THR A 140 -2.05 13.44 3.46
N ILE A 141 -2.56 13.55 2.24
CA ILE A 141 -2.08 14.53 1.24
C ILE A 141 -3.21 15.55 1.02
N ASN A 142 -2.87 16.83 1.09
CA ASN A 142 -3.82 17.93 0.84
C ASN A 142 -3.95 18.26 -0.66
N GLU A 143 -4.72 19.30 -0.99
CA GLU A 143 -4.96 19.76 -2.36
C GLU A 143 -3.71 20.33 -3.04
N ASP A 144 -2.76 20.85 -2.25
CA ASP A 144 -1.47 21.37 -2.72
C ASP A 144 -0.42 20.26 -2.87
N LEU A 145 -0.82 19.00 -2.73
CA LEU A 145 0.03 17.82 -2.73
C LEU A 145 1.09 17.81 -1.62
N HIS A 146 0.85 18.50 -0.51
CA HIS A 146 1.69 18.45 0.68
C HIS A 146 1.18 17.38 1.66
N MET A 147 2.09 16.82 2.45
CA MET A 147 1.73 15.92 3.54
C MET A 147 1.11 16.72 4.70
N VAL A 148 0.04 16.21 5.26
CA VAL A 148 -0.60 16.74 6.49
C VAL A 148 -0.57 15.64 7.54
N LEU A 149 0.24 15.84 8.56
CA LEU A 149 0.24 15.01 9.76
C LEU A 149 -0.85 15.51 10.71
N VAL A 150 -1.72 14.62 11.13
CA VAL A 150 -2.74 14.86 12.17
C VAL A 150 -2.34 14.08 13.41
N THR A 151 -2.14 14.79 14.53
CA THR A 151 -1.80 14.20 15.82
C THR A 151 -2.69 14.84 16.89
N ASN A 152 -3.46 14.02 17.60
CA ASN A 152 -4.39 14.47 18.65
C ASN A 152 -5.35 15.59 18.18
N GLY A 153 -5.75 15.57 16.91
CA GLY A 153 -6.65 16.56 16.31
C GLY A 153 -5.98 17.84 15.80
N GLU A 154 -4.70 18.03 16.03
CA GLU A 154 -3.89 19.12 15.46
C GLU A 154 -3.28 18.70 14.11
N SER A 155 -3.26 19.62 13.16
CA SER A 155 -2.75 19.38 11.80
C SER A 155 -1.47 20.16 11.54
N THR A 156 -0.44 19.49 11.07
CA THR A 156 0.85 20.09 10.67
C THR A 156 1.15 19.75 9.22
N ILE A 157 1.48 20.77 8.41
CA ILE A 157 1.95 20.57 7.04
C ILE A 157 3.43 20.18 7.06
N LEU A 158 3.79 19.14 6.33
CA LEU A 158 5.16 18.65 6.19
C LEU A 158 5.57 18.63 4.72
N THR A 159 6.71 19.28 4.43
CA THR A 159 7.31 19.33 3.08
C THR A 159 8.81 19.02 3.16
N PRO A 160 9.20 17.80 3.62
CA PRO A 160 10.60 17.49 3.94
C PRO A 160 11.55 17.67 2.75
N ASN A 161 11.13 17.39 1.52
CA ASN A 161 11.95 17.57 0.31
C ASN A 161 11.77 18.93 -0.37
N GLY A 162 10.94 19.81 0.19
CA GLY A 162 10.67 21.16 -0.33
C GLY A 162 9.18 21.43 -0.59
N GLU A 163 8.79 22.70 -0.55
CA GLU A 163 7.40 23.15 -0.73
C GLU A 163 6.88 23.01 -2.17
N ASN A 164 7.79 22.95 -3.14
CA ASN A 164 7.42 22.81 -4.55
C ASN A 164 7.29 21.34 -5.01
N GLU A 165 7.43 20.38 -4.09
CA GLU A 165 7.38 18.96 -4.38
C GLU A 165 5.95 18.42 -4.25
N ALA A 166 5.61 17.46 -5.10
CA ALA A 166 4.32 16.76 -5.04
C ALA A 166 4.49 15.43 -4.28
N TYR A 167 3.87 15.36 -3.10
CA TYR A 167 3.90 14.19 -2.22
C TYR A 167 2.72 13.26 -2.48
N ASN A 168 2.95 11.95 -2.35
CA ASN A 168 1.94 10.91 -2.57
C ASN A 168 2.15 9.73 -1.61
N TRP A 169 1.11 8.92 -1.42
CA TRP A 169 1.15 7.65 -0.67
C TRP A 169 1.80 7.74 0.71
N ALA A 170 1.52 8.80 1.44
CA ALA A 170 2.07 8.96 2.77
C ALA A 170 1.41 8.01 3.79
N SER A 171 2.23 7.39 4.65
CA SER A 171 1.78 6.52 5.74
C SER A 171 2.75 6.54 6.92
N ILE A 172 2.22 6.33 8.12
CA ILE A 172 3.01 6.23 9.35
C ILE A 172 3.50 4.79 9.51
N SER A 173 4.73 4.60 10.00
CA SER A 173 5.31 3.28 10.31
C SER A 173 4.51 2.55 11.39
N PRO A 174 4.58 1.21 11.48
CA PRO A 174 3.88 0.45 12.51
C PRO A 174 4.20 0.87 13.95
N ASP A 175 5.44 1.28 14.23
CA ASP A 175 5.87 1.80 15.55
C ASP A 175 5.49 3.27 15.79
N GLY A 176 4.91 3.94 14.80
CA GLY A 176 4.49 5.34 14.90
C GLY A 176 5.62 6.37 14.89
N GLN A 177 6.86 5.99 14.51
CA GLN A 177 8.03 6.87 14.62
C GLN A 177 8.43 7.55 13.31
N LYS A 178 8.02 6.99 12.16
CA LYS A 178 8.44 7.47 10.84
C LYS A 178 7.24 7.67 9.91
N ILE A 179 7.43 8.50 8.92
CA ILE A 179 6.52 8.69 7.77
C ILE A 179 7.21 8.15 6.53
N LEU A 180 6.56 7.23 5.83
CA LEU A 180 6.90 6.78 4.49
C LEU A 180 6.11 7.61 3.50
N TYR A 181 6.74 8.06 2.40
CA TYR A 181 6.08 8.86 1.38
C TYR A 181 6.81 8.75 0.02
N TYR A 182 6.11 9.12 -1.03
CA TYR A 182 6.67 9.18 -2.38
C TYR A 182 6.66 10.63 -2.89
N VAL A 183 7.78 11.07 -3.45
CA VAL A 183 7.91 12.37 -4.12
C VAL A 183 7.87 12.14 -5.62
N SER A 184 6.94 12.79 -6.32
CA SER A 184 6.75 12.62 -7.77
C SER A 184 8.04 12.89 -8.54
N GLY A 185 8.44 11.92 -9.37
CA GLY A 185 9.66 11.99 -10.16
C GLY A 185 10.98 11.81 -9.39
N LYS A 186 10.95 11.74 -8.04
CA LYS A 186 12.15 11.62 -7.20
C LYS A 186 12.23 10.32 -6.41
N GLY A 187 11.10 9.60 -6.23
CA GLY A 187 11.07 8.30 -5.60
C GLY A 187 10.51 8.30 -4.17
N CYS A 188 10.83 7.24 -3.45
CA CYS A 188 10.33 6.92 -2.13
C CYS A 188 11.34 7.34 -1.05
N TYR A 189 10.82 7.89 0.04
CA TYR A 189 11.58 8.40 1.18
C TYR A 189 10.89 8.04 2.49
N THR A 190 11.66 8.10 3.58
CA THR A 190 11.12 8.18 4.94
C THR A 190 11.64 9.44 5.65
N CYS A 191 10.90 9.92 6.65
CA CYS A 191 11.35 10.96 7.56
C CYS A 191 10.80 10.69 8.98
N ASP A 192 11.22 11.45 9.98
CA ASP A 192 10.57 11.48 11.29
C ASP A 192 9.21 12.22 11.24
N LEU A 193 8.49 12.23 12.35
CA LEU A 193 7.18 12.91 12.43
C LEU A 193 7.26 14.44 12.34
N ASN A 194 8.45 15.02 12.38
CA ASN A 194 8.69 16.45 12.22
C ASN A 194 9.13 16.81 10.79
N GLY A 195 9.16 15.84 9.87
CA GLY A 195 9.66 16.03 8.51
C GLY A 195 11.17 16.15 8.41
N LYS A 196 11.91 15.70 9.44
CA LYS A 196 13.38 15.67 9.50
C LYS A 196 13.89 14.24 9.36
N ASP A 197 15.21 14.04 9.42
CA ASP A 197 15.86 12.73 9.27
C ASP A 197 15.40 12.01 8.00
N ILE A 198 15.55 12.72 6.87
CA ILE A 198 15.09 12.26 5.56
C ILE A 198 16.02 11.15 5.08
N HIS A 199 15.44 9.99 4.78
CA HIS A 199 16.15 8.84 4.24
C HIS A 199 15.55 8.45 2.88
N TYR A 200 16.40 8.35 1.84
CA TYR A 200 16.02 7.90 0.51
C TYR A 200 15.91 6.37 0.49
N VAL A 201 14.83 5.85 -0.07
CA VAL A 201 14.61 4.40 -0.17
C VAL A 201 14.90 3.89 -1.59
N ALA A 202 14.19 4.41 -2.59
CA ALA A 202 14.36 3.98 -3.97
C ALA A 202 13.64 4.91 -4.95
N LEU A 203 14.17 5.03 -6.18
CA LEU A 203 13.51 5.78 -7.26
C LEU A 203 12.21 5.10 -7.73
N HIS A 204 12.26 3.80 -7.98
CA HIS A 204 11.12 2.99 -8.46
C HIS A 204 10.49 2.23 -7.30
N CYS A 205 9.66 2.92 -6.51
CA CYS A 205 8.92 2.37 -5.38
C CYS A 205 7.57 3.10 -5.26
N ARG A 206 6.68 2.90 -6.23
CA ARG A 206 5.35 3.51 -6.24
C ARG A 206 4.39 2.74 -5.34
N ALA A 207 3.35 3.43 -4.86
CA ALA A 207 2.37 2.90 -3.90
C ALA A 207 3.04 2.18 -2.71
N PRO A 208 4.04 2.82 -2.04
CA PRO A 208 4.81 2.18 -1.00
C PRO A 208 3.96 1.88 0.24
N GLN A 209 4.25 0.74 0.88
CA GLN A 209 3.60 0.27 2.10
C GLN A 209 4.65 -0.21 3.09
N TRP A 210 4.46 0.07 4.37
CA TRP A 210 5.24 -0.57 5.42
C TRP A 210 4.86 -2.06 5.50
N TYR A 211 5.86 -2.95 5.47
CA TYR A 211 5.69 -4.34 5.86
C TYR A 211 5.96 -4.49 7.37
N ASP A 212 7.05 -3.87 7.81
CA ASP A 212 7.42 -3.67 9.22
C ASP A 212 8.17 -2.33 9.36
N ASN A 213 8.85 -2.09 10.48
CA ASN A 213 9.57 -0.84 10.72
C ASN A 213 10.87 -0.67 9.89
N ASN A 214 11.29 -1.71 9.14
CA ASN A 214 12.54 -1.76 8.39
C ASN A 214 12.37 -2.15 6.93
N ILE A 215 11.23 -2.75 6.57
CA ILE A 215 10.94 -3.25 5.22
C ILE A 215 9.74 -2.52 4.64
N ILE A 216 9.91 -2.05 3.42
CA ILE A 216 8.91 -1.34 2.61
C ILE A 216 8.61 -2.20 1.38
N ILE A 217 7.33 -2.37 1.07
CA ILE A 217 6.87 -3.02 -0.16
C ILE A 217 6.39 -1.95 -1.13
N GLY A 218 6.81 -2.02 -2.39
CA GLY A 218 6.36 -1.08 -3.41
C GLY A 218 6.28 -1.70 -4.79
N MET A 219 5.70 -0.96 -5.73
CA MET A 219 5.71 -1.33 -7.13
C MET A 219 6.91 -0.71 -7.85
N HIS A 220 7.62 -1.55 -8.62
CA HIS A 220 8.60 -1.13 -9.61
C HIS A 220 7.97 -1.30 -10.98
N ASP A 221 7.46 -0.22 -11.51
CA ASP A 221 6.74 -0.18 -12.77
C ASP A 221 7.57 0.49 -13.87
N GLU A 222 7.31 0.07 -15.10
CA GLU A 222 7.82 0.63 -16.34
C GLU A 222 6.63 1.04 -17.20
N ASP A 223 6.71 2.18 -17.88
CA ASP A 223 5.69 2.64 -18.82
C ASP A 223 6.34 3.17 -20.11
N ASN A 224 5.55 3.30 -21.16
CA ASN A 224 5.98 3.89 -22.43
C ASN A 224 5.45 5.32 -22.62
N GLY A 225 5.10 6.00 -21.53
CA GLY A 225 4.48 7.33 -21.52
C GLY A 225 2.97 7.33 -21.75
N LYS A 226 2.38 6.17 -22.07
CA LYS A 226 0.93 6.01 -22.30
C LYS A 226 0.32 4.86 -21.52
N TRP A 227 1.02 3.74 -21.45
CA TRP A 227 0.54 2.51 -20.81
C TRP A 227 1.61 1.91 -19.94
N LEU A 228 1.20 1.29 -18.84
CA LEU A 228 2.05 0.43 -18.03
C LEU A 228 2.49 -0.78 -18.88
N THR A 229 3.79 -1.00 -19.01
CA THR A 229 4.37 -2.08 -19.83
C THR A 229 4.93 -3.22 -18.99
N ALA A 230 5.32 -2.94 -17.75
CA ALA A 230 5.79 -3.93 -16.79
C ALA A 230 5.53 -3.42 -15.35
N SER A 231 5.31 -4.34 -14.41
CA SER A 231 5.20 -3.99 -12.99
C SER A 231 5.53 -5.17 -12.09
N ALA A 232 6.49 -4.97 -11.19
CA ALA A 232 6.94 -5.93 -10.19
C ALA A 232 6.56 -5.47 -8.78
N ILE A 233 6.36 -6.39 -7.84
CA ILE A 233 6.34 -6.09 -6.41
C ILE A 233 7.72 -6.33 -5.84
N VAL A 234 8.27 -5.32 -5.16
CA VAL A 234 9.63 -5.31 -4.64
C VAL A 234 9.62 -4.96 -3.15
N ALA A 235 10.37 -5.71 -2.36
CA ALA A 235 10.70 -5.36 -0.99
C ALA A 235 12.01 -4.54 -0.96
N TYR A 236 12.00 -3.45 -0.19
CA TYR A 236 13.15 -2.58 0.06
C TYR A 236 13.42 -2.55 1.56
N SER A 237 14.67 -2.79 1.95
CA SER A 237 15.11 -2.56 3.32
C SER A 237 15.58 -1.12 3.48
N LEU A 238 15.36 -0.50 4.64
CA LEU A 238 15.97 0.77 5.01
C LEU A 238 17.51 0.70 5.07
N HIS A 239 18.11 -0.50 4.99
CA HIS A 239 19.54 -0.75 4.91
C HIS A 239 20.02 -1.07 3.46
N GLU A 240 19.40 -0.44 2.46
CA GLU A 240 19.80 -0.48 1.02
C GLU A 240 19.70 -1.85 0.33
N LYS A 241 18.99 -2.83 0.90
CA LYS A 241 18.73 -4.11 0.24
C LYS A 241 17.38 -4.07 -0.49
N LYS A 242 17.31 -4.77 -1.63
CA LYS A 242 16.05 -4.98 -2.34
C LYS A 242 15.89 -6.44 -2.76
N GLN A 243 14.63 -6.88 -2.85
CA GLN A 243 14.26 -8.21 -3.32
C GLN A 243 13.01 -8.12 -4.18
N ILE A 244 13.02 -8.75 -5.36
CA ILE A 244 11.82 -8.89 -6.19
C ILE A 244 11.00 -10.03 -5.60
N LEU A 245 9.75 -9.73 -5.23
CA LEU A 245 8.78 -10.70 -4.70
C LEU A 245 7.87 -11.25 -5.80
N VAL A 246 7.42 -10.37 -6.70
CA VAL A 246 6.65 -10.74 -7.90
C VAL A 246 7.33 -10.12 -9.09
N ASN A 247 7.67 -10.93 -10.09
CA ASN A 247 8.38 -10.46 -11.27
C ASN A 247 7.50 -9.56 -12.16
N LYS A 248 8.13 -8.82 -13.06
CA LYS A 248 7.49 -7.76 -13.83
C LYS A 248 6.47 -8.25 -14.87
N GLU A 249 6.59 -9.48 -15.34
CA GLU A 249 5.70 -10.10 -16.32
C GLU A 249 4.30 -10.34 -15.73
N ALA A 250 4.19 -10.42 -14.40
CA ALA A 250 2.90 -10.59 -13.73
C ALA A 250 2.04 -9.32 -13.73
N MET A 251 2.59 -8.15 -14.10
CA MET A 251 1.89 -6.86 -14.09
C MET A 251 1.21 -6.59 -12.74
N ALA A 252 1.95 -6.87 -11.62
CA ALA A 252 1.46 -6.74 -10.28
C ALA A 252 1.48 -5.28 -9.82
N ILE A 253 0.37 -4.81 -9.25
CA ILE A 253 0.13 -3.40 -8.91
C ILE A 253 -0.49 -3.25 -7.52
N TYR A 254 -0.28 -2.09 -6.90
CA TYR A 254 -0.91 -1.67 -5.65
C TYR A 254 -0.79 -2.70 -4.53
N PRO A 255 0.45 -2.98 -4.04
CA PRO A 255 0.65 -3.87 -2.90
C PRO A 255 0.15 -3.24 -1.61
N TYR A 256 -0.36 -4.09 -0.72
CA TYR A 256 -0.66 -3.79 0.68
C TYR A 256 -0.02 -4.85 1.55
N ALA A 257 0.61 -4.46 2.65
CA ALA A 257 1.29 -5.37 3.54
C ALA A 257 0.69 -5.33 4.95
N ALA A 258 0.52 -6.48 5.55
CA ALA A 258 0.08 -6.63 6.95
C ALA A 258 0.36 -8.04 7.48
N ASP A 259 0.86 -8.15 8.70
CA ASP A 259 0.96 -9.38 9.49
C ASP A 259 1.45 -10.61 8.70
N GLY A 260 2.64 -10.54 8.16
CA GLY A 260 3.24 -11.65 7.42
C GLY A 260 2.58 -11.94 6.05
N LYS A 261 1.79 -11.01 5.51
CA LYS A 261 1.10 -11.16 4.22
C LYS A 261 1.25 -9.92 3.36
N ILE A 262 1.17 -10.14 2.06
CA ILE A 262 1.15 -9.07 1.04
C ILE A 262 -0.03 -9.36 0.11
N ALA A 263 -1.00 -8.44 0.06
CA ALA A 263 -2.07 -8.47 -0.92
C ALA A 263 -1.69 -7.57 -2.10
N PHE A 264 -1.95 -8.00 -3.34
CA PHE A 264 -1.70 -7.19 -4.53
C PHE A 264 -2.69 -7.51 -5.64
N SER A 265 -2.86 -6.56 -6.54
CA SER A 265 -3.67 -6.73 -7.74
C SER A 265 -2.77 -6.97 -8.95
N THR A 266 -3.35 -7.41 -10.05
CA THR A 266 -2.71 -7.36 -11.37
C THR A 266 -3.47 -6.41 -12.29
N ALA A 267 -2.83 -5.96 -13.38
CA ALA A 267 -3.49 -5.16 -14.41
C ALA A 267 -4.65 -5.89 -15.10
N ALA A 268 -4.71 -7.22 -14.96
CA ALA A 268 -5.81 -8.06 -15.46
C ALA A 268 -6.95 -8.23 -14.42
N GLY A 269 -7.04 -7.40 -13.40
CA GLY A 269 -8.13 -7.42 -12.42
C GLY A 269 -8.14 -8.63 -11.49
N LYS A 270 -7.00 -9.34 -11.33
CA LYS A 270 -6.88 -10.45 -10.39
C LYS A 270 -6.24 -10.01 -9.10
N VAL A 271 -6.71 -10.51 -7.97
CA VAL A 271 -6.19 -10.21 -6.64
C VAL A 271 -5.53 -11.44 -6.04
N TYR A 272 -4.34 -11.26 -5.51
CA TYR A 272 -3.55 -12.31 -4.84
C TYR A 272 -3.22 -11.92 -3.40
N VAL A 273 -3.09 -12.91 -2.54
CA VAL A 273 -2.49 -12.79 -1.22
C VAL A 273 -1.31 -13.76 -1.13
N MET A 274 -0.16 -13.20 -0.79
CA MET A 274 1.10 -13.89 -0.58
C MET A 274 1.37 -13.96 0.91
N ASN A 275 1.63 -15.15 1.46
CA ASN A 275 2.16 -15.32 2.81
C ASN A 275 3.68 -15.26 2.75
N VAL A 276 4.28 -14.44 3.60
CA VAL A 276 5.73 -14.21 3.68
C VAL A 276 6.22 -14.27 5.13
N ARG A 277 7.50 -14.58 5.32
CA ARG A 277 8.16 -14.58 6.63
C ARG A 277 9.60 -14.10 6.53
#